data_30f5ae85aea057b351ed2691219c24a2
#
_entry.id   30f5ae85aea057b351ed2691219c24a2
#
_cell.length_a   1.000
_cell.length_b   1.000
_cell.length_c   1.000
_cell.angle_alpha   90.00
_cell.angle_beta   90.00
_cell.angle_gamma   90.00
#
_symmetry.space_group_name_H-M   'P 1'
#
loop_
_entity.id
_entity.type
_entity.pdbx_description
1 polymer ?
#
loop_
_entity_poly.entity_id
_entity_poly.type
_entity_poly.pdbx_seq_one_letter_code
_entity_poly.pdbx_strand_id
1 'polypeptide(L)'
;MMLKEATGGKVTIITVGDAAVEPVMRKALAIGADAAVRINMNATDSFSTATEISNYLKENPADLIIAGKESLDYNGGAVPGMIAEMLDLPFVNACNGLEIVGNDAKVSREIDGGKENLSASLPLVIGGQKGLVEESDLRIPNMRGIMQARSKPLTIKEPSALSSETAAL
;
A
#
# COMPACT_ATOMS: atom_id res chain seq x y z
N MET A 1 -4.37 9.20 4.07
CA MET A 1 -5.58 9.94 4.49
C MET A 1 -5.50 11.41 4.11
N MET A 2 -4.39 12.11 4.37
CA MET A 2 -4.20 13.53 4.01
C MET A 2 -4.43 13.78 2.51
N LEU A 3 -3.82 12.99 1.62
CA LEU A 3 -4.05 13.08 0.18
C LEU A 3 -5.53 12.91 -0.18
N LYS A 4 -6.21 11.93 0.40
CA LYS A 4 -7.65 11.73 0.19
C LYS A 4 -8.46 12.98 0.52
N GLU A 5 -8.15 13.66 1.62
CA GLU A 5 -8.86 14.87 2.04
C GLU A 5 -8.55 16.06 1.13
N ALA A 6 -7.33 16.14 0.63
CA ALA A 6 -6.92 17.19 -0.29
C ALA A 6 -7.48 17.00 -1.72
N THR A 7 -7.60 15.75 -2.18
CA THR A 7 -7.96 15.43 -3.58
C THR A 7 -9.37 14.89 -3.76
N GLY A 8 -10.05 14.49 -2.68
CA GLY A 8 -11.35 13.81 -2.74
C GLY A 8 -11.25 12.34 -3.20
N GLY A 9 -10.06 11.79 -3.27
CA GLY A 9 -9.80 10.41 -3.72
C GLY A 9 -10.33 9.33 -2.76
N LYS A 10 -10.23 8.07 -3.16
CA LYS A 10 -10.56 6.90 -2.35
C LYS A 10 -9.31 6.18 -1.89
N VAL A 11 -9.35 5.59 -0.69
CA VAL A 11 -8.25 4.79 -0.14
C VAL A 11 -8.74 3.37 0.09
N THR A 12 -8.11 2.42 -0.60
CA THR A 12 -8.32 0.99 -0.41
C THR A 12 -7.07 0.38 0.24
N ILE A 13 -7.27 -0.39 1.29
CA ILE A 13 -6.20 -1.17 1.93
C ILE A 13 -6.18 -2.55 1.31
N ILE A 14 -5.00 -2.99 0.89
CA ILE A 14 -4.79 -4.35 0.35
C ILE A 14 -3.82 -5.09 1.27
N THR A 15 -4.15 -6.32 1.61
CA THR A 15 -3.30 -7.19 2.44
C THR A 15 -3.40 -8.62 1.94
N VAL A 16 -2.26 -9.28 1.82
CA VAL A 16 -2.16 -10.73 1.60
C VAL A 16 -1.97 -11.38 2.97
N GLY A 17 -2.86 -12.26 3.37
CA GLY A 17 -2.81 -12.91 4.67
C GLY A 17 -4.08 -13.68 5.00
N ASP A 18 -4.00 -14.48 6.06
CA ASP A 18 -5.14 -15.21 6.61
C ASP A 18 -6.10 -14.29 7.40
N ALA A 19 -7.08 -14.87 8.07
CA ALA A 19 -8.06 -14.11 8.84
C ALA A 19 -7.47 -13.34 10.03
N ALA A 20 -6.26 -13.68 10.50
CA ALA A 20 -5.61 -13.02 11.63
C ALA A 20 -5.26 -11.55 11.35
N VAL A 21 -5.14 -11.15 10.07
CA VAL A 21 -4.83 -9.77 9.69
C VAL A 21 -6.06 -8.84 9.69
N GLU A 22 -7.28 -9.37 9.72
CA GLU A 22 -8.50 -8.57 9.65
C GLU A 22 -8.65 -7.51 10.75
N PRO A 23 -8.30 -7.76 12.03
CA PRO A 23 -8.35 -6.74 13.06
C PRO A 23 -7.48 -5.52 12.76
N VAL A 24 -6.32 -5.72 12.13
CA VAL A 24 -5.42 -4.64 11.70
C VAL A 24 -6.03 -3.86 10.55
N MET A 25 -6.63 -4.53 9.58
CA MET A 25 -7.35 -3.89 8.47
C MET A 25 -8.54 -3.06 8.97
N ARG A 26 -9.29 -3.55 9.97
CA ARG A 26 -10.37 -2.79 10.61
C ARG A 26 -9.87 -1.52 11.31
N LYS A 27 -8.65 -1.54 11.89
CA LYS A 27 -8.02 -0.30 12.42
C LYS A 27 -7.74 0.70 11.30
N ALA A 28 -7.22 0.24 10.16
CA ALA A 28 -6.99 1.10 9.01
C ALA A 28 -8.29 1.72 8.45
N LEU A 29 -9.38 0.95 8.41
CA LEU A 29 -10.72 1.46 8.06
C LEU A 29 -11.22 2.50 9.09
N ALA A 30 -10.89 2.31 10.39
CA ALA A 30 -11.30 3.23 11.45
C ALA A 30 -10.59 4.60 11.39
N ILE A 31 -9.37 4.65 10.88
CA ILE A 31 -8.64 5.91 10.69
C ILE A 31 -8.93 6.61 9.36
N GLY A 32 -9.80 6.04 8.52
CA GLY A 32 -10.35 6.76 7.37
C GLY A 32 -10.26 6.08 6.01
N ALA A 33 -9.69 4.87 5.88
CA ALA A 33 -9.76 4.12 4.63
C ALA A 33 -11.22 3.81 4.25
N ASP A 34 -11.52 3.72 2.96
CA ASP A 34 -12.88 3.53 2.43
C ASP A 34 -13.24 2.06 2.29
N ALA A 35 -12.28 1.26 1.88
CA ALA A 35 -12.43 -0.18 1.68
C ALA A 35 -11.17 -0.93 2.08
N ALA A 36 -11.32 -2.21 2.31
CA ALA A 36 -10.21 -3.13 2.54
C ALA A 36 -10.40 -4.40 1.71
N VAL A 37 -9.32 -4.93 1.19
CA VAL A 37 -9.28 -6.18 0.43
C VAL A 37 -8.24 -7.09 1.05
N ARG A 38 -8.67 -8.25 1.50
CA ARG A 38 -7.80 -9.30 2.00
C ARG A 38 -7.72 -10.41 0.96
N ILE A 39 -6.52 -10.70 0.51
CA ILE A 39 -6.24 -11.85 -0.34
C ILE A 39 -5.93 -13.02 0.59
N ASN A 40 -6.76 -14.05 0.53
CA ASN A 40 -6.80 -15.17 1.49
C ASN A 40 -5.69 -16.18 1.20
N MET A 41 -4.44 -15.81 1.49
CA MET A 41 -3.29 -16.66 1.23
C MET A 41 -2.24 -16.46 2.34
N ASN A 42 -1.60 -17.52 2.80
CA ASN A 42 -0.37 -17.40 3.56
C ASN A 42 0.77 -17.11 2.58
N ALA A 43 1.24 -15.87 2.61
CA ALA A 43 2.36 -15.47 1.77
C ALA A 43 3.64 -16.21 2.21
N THR A 44 4.23 -16.97 1.30
CA THR A 44 5.47 -17.73 1.55
C THR A 44 6.71 -16.89 1.24
N ASP A 45 6.59 -15.93 0.33
CA ASP A 45 7.68 -15.08 -0.13
C ASP A 45 7.17 -13.74 -0.67
N SER A 46 8.11 -12.84 -0.99
CA SER A 46 7.81 -11.52 -1.54
C SER A 46 7.21 -11.58 -2.94
N PHE A 47 7.58 -12.59 -3.74
CA PHE A 47 7.12 -12.71 -5.11
C PHE A 47 5.63 -13.11 -5.16
N SER A 48 5.22 -14.09 -4.37
CA SER A 48 3.81 -14.49 -4.27
C SER A 48 2.93 -13.35 -3.76
N THR A 49 3.41 -12.61 -2.76
CA THR A 49 2.73 -11.41 -2.24
C THR A 49 2.56 -10.34 -3.32
N ALA A 50 3.64 -10.00 -4.03
CA ALA A 50 3.62 -8.99 -5.09
C ALA A 50 2.73 -9.42 -6.27
N THR A 51 2.76 -10.70 -6.63
CA THR A 51 1.94 -11.27 -7.72
C THR A 51 0.44 -11.10 -7.42
N GLU A 52 0.01 -11.48 -6.23
CA GLU A 52 -1.40 -11.39 -5.85
C GLU A 52 -1.89 -9.93 -5.79
N ILE A 53 -1.09 -9.03 -5.21
CA ILE A 53 -1.42 -7.61 -5.18
C ILE A 53 -1.49 -7.04 -6.60
N SER A 54 -0.52 -7.39 -7.47
CA SER A 54 -0.49 -6.90 -8.84
C SER A 54 -1.66 -7.43 -9.67
N ASN A 55 -2.06 -8.69 -9.49
CA ASN A 55 -3.23 -9.25 -10.15
C ASN A 55 -4.51 -8.51 -9.74
N TYR A 56 -4.66 -8.22 -8.46
CA TYR A 56 -5.78 -7.39 -7.99
C TYR A 56 -5.76 -5.99 -8.60
N LEU A 57 -4.59 -5.35 -8.66
CA LEU A 57 -4.44 -3.98 -9.18
C LEU A 57 -4.61 -3.89 -10.70
N LYS A 58 -4.34 -4.95 -11.46
CA LYS A 58 -4.66 -5.02 -12.90
C LYS A 58 -6.17 -4.94 -13.16
N GLU A 59 -6.98 -5.54 -12.28
CA GLU A 59 -8.44 -5.46 -12.35
C GLU A 59 -8.99 -4.16 -11.71
N ASN A 60 -8.27 -3.58 -10.77
CA ASN A 60 -8.67 -2.42 -9.99
C ASN A 60 -7.54 -1.37 -9.95
N PRO A 61 -7.30 -0.66 -11.06
CA PRO A 61 -6.19 0.29 -11.16
C PRO A 61 -6.27 1.38 -10.08
N ALA A 62 -5.09 1.83 -9.64
CA ALA A 62 -4.94 2.93 -8.69
C ALA A 62 -3.93 3.95 -9.23
N ASP A 63 -4.19 5.23 -8.99
CA ASP A 63 -3.29 6.31 -9.41
C ASP A 63 -2.01 6.33 -8.56
N LEU A 64 -2.12 5.94 -7.29
CA LEU A 64 -0.98 5.90 -6.37
C LEU A 64 -1.02 4.64 -5.50
N ILE A 65 0.06 3.89 -5.53
CA ILE A 65 0.25 2.69 -4.72
C ILE A 65 1.31 3.01 -3.66
N ILE A 66 0.92 2.96 -2.39
CA ILE A 66 1.79 3.24 -1.26
C ILE A 66 2.04 1.95 -0.49
N ALA A 67 3.27 1.53 -0.43
CA ALA A 67 3.73 0.42 0.42
C ALA A 67 4.80 0.91 1.41
N GLY A 68 5.13 0.11 2.41
CA GLY A 68 6.32 0.34 3.22
C GLY A 68 7.59 0.08 2.39
N LYS A 69 8.68 0.81 2.68
CA LYS A 69 9.96 0.54 2.01
C LYS A 69 10.48 -0.88 2.31
N GLU A 70 10.14 -1.40 3.49
CA GLU A 70 10.56 -2.72 3.97
C GLU A 70 9.57 -3.27 5.00
N SER A 71 9.51 -4.58 5.18
CA SER A 71 8.73 -5.22 6.22
C SER A 71 9.52 -5.29 7.55
N LEU A 72 8.82 -5.17 8.68
CA LEU A 72 9.46 -5.18 10.01
C LEU A 72 9.86 -6.59 10.46
N ASP A 73 9.20 -7.62 9.95
CA ASP A 73 9.40 -9.02 10.33
C ASP A 73 10.59 -9.67 9.63
N TYR A 74 10.80 -9.39 8.34
CA TYR A 74 11.86 -9.99 7.54
C TYR A 74 12.86 -8.98 6.96
N ASN A 75 12.72 -7.68 7.23
CA ASN A 75 13.45 -6.60 6.56
C ASN A 75 13.41 -6.71 5.02
N GLY A 76 12.34 -7.28 4.51
CA GLY A 76 12.16 -7.48 3.07
C GLY A 76 11.69 -6.20 2.39
N GLY A 77 12.47 -5.65 1.46
CA GLY A 77 12.15 -4.44 0.70
C GLY A 77 11.74 -4.69 -0.76
N ALA A 78 11.54 -5.94 -1.17
CA ALA A 78 11.35 -6.30 -2.57
C ALA A 78 9.92 -6.08 -3.10
N VAL A 79 8.90 -6.23 -2.25
CA VAL A 79 7.48 -6.25 -2.67
C VAL A 79 7.07 -5.00 -3.45
N PRO A 80 7.36 -3.75 -3.03
CA PRO A 80 6.92 -2.57 -3.79
C PRO A 80 7.55 -2.48 -5.18
N GLY A 81 8.84 -2.81 -5.30
CA GLY A 81 9.53 -2.83 -6.59
C GLY A 81 9.00 -3.91 -7.54
N MET A 82 8.71 -5.11 -7.00
CA MET A 82 8.09 -6.18 -7.78
C MET A 82 6.68 -5.80 -8.28
N ILE A 83 5.87 -5.16 -7.44
CA ILE A 83 4.55 -4.66 -7.86
C ILE A 83 4.70 -3.65 -9.00
N ALA A 84 5.64 -2.71 -8.90
CA ALA A 84 5.88 -1.71 -9.92
C ALA A 84 6.26 -2.35 -11.25
N GLU A 85 7.20 -3.29 -11.24
CA GLU A 85 7.63 -4.04 -12.44
C GLU A 85 6.49 -4.85 -13.06
N MET A 86 5.72 -5.58 -12.26
CA MET A 86 4.58 -6.38 -12.74
C MET A 86 3.44 -5.54 -13.32
N LEU A 87 3.36 -4.26 -12.96
CA LEU A 87 2.35 -3.31 -13.45
C LEU A 87 2.90 -2.35 -14.50
N ASP A 88 4.20 -2.42 -14.83
CA ASP A 88 4.91 -1.48 -15.71
C ASP A 88 4.74 -0.02 -15.25
N LEU A 89 4.95 0.22 -13.95
CA LEU A 89 4.80 1.52 -13.31
C LEU A 89 6.13 2.06 -12.78
N PRO A 90 6.33 3.38 -12.77
CA PRO A 90 7.47 3.99 -12.10
C PRO A 90 7.45 3.68 -10.60
N PHE A 91 8.65 3.53 -10.02
CA PHE A 91 8.84 3.20 -8.61
C PHE A 91 9.85 4.14 -7.94
N VAL A 92 9.47 4.68 -6.80
CA VAL A 92 10.40 5.45 -5.94
C VAL A 92 10.40 4.85 -4.54
N ASN A 93 11.56 4.36 -4.10
CA ASN A 93 11.72 3.80 -2.76
C ASN A 93 12.24 4.83 -1.75
N ALA A 94 12.12 4.51 -0.46
CA ALA A 94 12.60 5.31 0.67
C ALA A 94 12.05 6.74 0.70
N CYS A 95 10.78 6.91 0.30
CA CYS A 95 10.12 8.20 0.23
C CYS A 95 9.82 8.75 1.62
N ASN A 96 10.24 9.98 1.87
CA ASN A 96 9.96 10.75 3.08
C ASN A 96 9.19 12.06 2.81
N GLY A 97 8.78 12.30 1.57
CA GLY A 97 7.90 13.40 1.20
C GLY A 97 7.16 13.12 -0.09
N LEU A 98 5.90 13.55 -0.18
CA LEU A 98 5.03 13.35 -1.34
C LEU A 98 4.08 14.52 -1.50
N GLU A 99 4.06 15.13 -2.67
CA GLU A 99 3.12 16.16 -3.07
C GLU A 99 2.55 15.80 -4.45
N ILE A 100 1.23 15.87 -4.60
CA ILE A 100 0.57 15.65 -5.89
C ILE A 100 0.21 17.00 -6.51
N VAL A 101 0.69 17.22 -7.74
CA VAL A 101 0.45 18.44 -8.51
C VAL A 101 -0.13 18.06 -9.88
N GLY A 102 -1.42 18.15 -10.01
CA GLY A 102 -2.12 17.69 -11.23
C GLY A 102 -1.99 16.18 -11.41
N ASN A 103 -1.34 15.75 -12.49
CA ASN A 103 -1.08 14.35 -12.80
C ASN A 103 0.34 13.90 -12.44
N ASP A 104 1.11 14.74 -11.78
CA ASP A 104 2.49 14.45 -11.38
C ASP A 104 2.62 14.38 -9.86
N ALA A 105 3.52 13.53 -9.41
CA ALA A 105 3.94 13.41 -8.03
C ALA A 105 5.36 13.98 -7.87
N LYS A 106 5.52 14.92 -6.95
CA LYS A 106 6.82 15.34 -6.45
C LYS A 106 7.14 14.51 -5.23
N VAL A 107 8.23 13.77 -5.30
CA VAL A 107 8.63 12.82 -4.26
C VAL A 107 10.02 13.22 -3.76
N SER A 108 10.20 13.28 -2.45
CA SER A 108 11.52 13.38 -1.85
C SER A 108 11.89 12.06 -1.17
N ARG A 109 13.18 11.69 -1.28
CA ARG A 109 13.73 10.53 -0.61
C ARG A 109 15.11 10.81 -0.02
N GLU A 110 15.47 10.05 0.99
CA GLU A 110 16.82 10.06 1.53
C GLU A 110 17.72 9.14 0.70
N ILE A 111 18.90 9.65 0.40
CA ILE A 111 20.01 8.92 -0.23
C ILE A 111 21.27 9.13 0.59
N ASP A 112 22.29 8.32 0.34
CA ASP A 112 23.60 8.51 0.96
C ASP A 112 24.15 9.88 0.61
N GLY A 113 24.35 10.70 1.66
CA GLY A 113 24.88 12.05 1.52
C GLY A 113 23.85 13.17 1.31
N GLY A 114 22.53 12.88 1.35
CA GLY A 114 21.54 13.95 1.25
C GLY A 114 20.12 13.53 0.93
N LYS A 115 19.41 14.45 0.29
CA LYS A 115 18.03 14.23 -0.17
C LYS A 115 17.96 14.38 -1.68
N GLU A 116 17.17 13.55 -2.30
CA GLU A 116 16.86 13.64 -3.74
C GLU A 116 15.38 14.01 -3.91
N ASN A 117 15.13 14.96 -4.82
CA ASN A 117 13.78 15.33 -5.20
C ASN A 117 13.52 14.86 -6.63
N LEU A 118 12.46 14.10 -6.80
CA LEU A 118 12.05 13.48 -8.05
C LEU A 118 10.67 13.96 -8.45
N SER A 119 10.42 13.97 -9.75
CA SER A 119 9.07 14.13 -10.31
C SER A 119 8.74 12.89 -11.14
N ALA A 120 7.58 12.33 -10.92
CA ALA A 120 7.10 11.17 -11.67
C ALA A 120 5.61 11.35 -11.98
N SER A 121 5.19 10.93 -13.17
CA SER A 121 3.77 10.96 -13.53
C SER A 121 3.01 9.81 -12.86
N LEU A 122 1.75 10.05 -12.54
CA LEU A 122 0.83 9.02 -12.09
C LEU A 122 0.38 8.14 -13.28
N PRO A 123 0.13 6.85 -13.09
CA PRO A 123 0.20 6.11 -11.82
C PRO A 123 1.63 5.82 -11.34
N LEU A 124 1.82 5.76 -10.02
CA LEU A 124 3.13 5.64 -9.37
C LEU A 124 3.09 4.66 -8.19
N VAL A 125 4.16 3.89 -8.01
CA VAL A 125 4.38 3.08 -6.80
C VAL A 125 5.44 3.76 -5.93
N ILE A 126 5.20 3.90 -4.63
CA ILE A 126 6.18 4.41 -3.67
C ILE A 126 6.40 3.45 -2.50
N GLY A 127 7.65 3.35 -2.08
CA GLY A 127 8.07 2.73 -0.82
C GLY A 127 8.25 3.80 0.25
N GLY A 128 7.26 3.97 1.12
CA GLY A 128 7.27 4.98 2.17
C GLY A 128 8.20 4.63 3.33
N GLN A 129 8.90 5.63 3.84
CA GLN A 129 9.75 5.49 5.03
C GLN A 129 9.31 6.49 6.12
N LYS A 130 9.93 6.42 7.28
CA LYS A 130 9.72 7.38 8.37
C LYS A 130 9.95 8.83 7.86
N GLY A 131 9.03 9.73 8.18
CA GLY A 131 9.04 11.11 7.72
C GLY A 131 8.12 11.40 6.55
N LEU A 132 7.52 10.37 5.90
CA LEU A 132 6.49 10.59 4.87
C LEU A 132 5.23 11.29 5.44
N VAL A 133 4.95 11.07 6.71
CA VAL A 133 3.93 11.78 7.49
C VAL A 133 4.57 12.21 8.80
N GLU A 134 4.34 13.46 9.21
CA GLU A 134 4.81 13.96 10.50
C GLU A 134 4.12 13.20 11.64
N GLU A 135 4.84 13.01 12.75
CA GLU A 135 4.34 12.22 13.88
C GLU A 135 3.09 12.85 14.52
N SER A 136 2.99 14.18 14.50
CA SER A 136 1.81 14.93 14.94
C SER A 136 0.56 14.67 14.12
N ASP A 137 0.72 14.28 12.86
CA ASP A 137 -0.37 14.03 11.90
C ASP A 137 -0.81 12.57 11.84
N LEU A 138 -0.15 11.72 12.63
CA LEU A 138 -0.54 10.32 12.74
C LEU A 138 -1.91 10.19 13.41
N ARG A 139 -2.79 9.44 12.76
CA ARG A 139 -4.17 9.26 13.22
C ARG A 139 -4.30 8.04 14.10
N ILE A 140 -4.97 8.23 15.23
CA ILE A 140 -5.35 7.17 16.15
C ILE A 140 -6.84 6.88 15.95
N PRO A 141 -7.25 5.60 15.86
CA PRO A 141 -8.67 5.24 15.79
C PRO A 141 -9.44 5.77 17.00
N ASN A 142 -10.49 6.54 16.77
CA ASN A 142 -11.42 6.96 17.81
C ASN A 142 -12.67 6.07 17.83
N MET A 143 -13.48 6.16 18.87
CA MET A 143 -14.69 5.33 19.03
C MET A 143 -15.65 5.44 17.85
N ARG A 144 -15.86 6.64 17.31
CA ARG A 144 -16.72 6.86 16.15
C ARG A 144 -16.17 6.16 14.90
N GLY A 145 -14.86 6.28 14.66
CA GLY A 145 -14.17 5.61 13.55
C GLY A 145 -14.25 4.09 13.67
N ILE A 146 -14.08 3.54 14.87
CA ILE A 146 -14.20 2.10 15.12
C ILE A 146 -15.61 1.61 14.82
N MET A 147 -16.64 2.35 15.24
CA MET A 147 -18.04 2.00 14.93
C MET A 147 -18.30 2.04 13.42
N GLN A 148 -17.84 3.09 12.73
CA GLN A 148 -17.99 3.24 11.27
C GLN A 148 -17.23 2.14 10.51
N ALA A 149 -16.05 1.74 10.99
CA ALA A 149 -15.25 0.69 10.36
C ALA A 149 -15.96 -0.66 10.27
N ARG A 150 -16.92 -0.93 11.18
CA ARG A 150 -17.70 -2.18 11.16
C ARG A 150 -18.59 -2.31 9.93
N SER A 151 -19.11 -1.18 9.41
CA SER A 151 -19.98 -1.14 8.23
C SER A 151 -19.21 -0.93 6.92
N LYS A 152 -17.92 -0.56 6.97
CA LYS A 152 -17.12 -0.40 5.76
C LYS A 152 -16.80 -1.73 5.11
N PRO A 153 -16.74 -1.79 3.76
CA PRO A 153 -16.48 -3.02 3.04
C PRO A 153 -15.09 -3.58 3.36
N LEU A 154 -15.05 -4.84 3.71
CA LEU A 154 -13.85 -5.67 3.76
C LEU A 154 -14.15 -6.90 2.90
N THR A 155 -13.53 -6.94 1.73
CA THR A 155 -13.71 -8.00 0.74
C THR A 155 -12.62 -9.04 0.90
N ILE A 156 -13.00 -10.31 0.87
CA ILE A 156 -12.06 -11.43 0.85
C ILE A 156 -11.98 -11.92 -0.59
N LYS A 157 -10.77 -11.99 -1.12
CA LYS A 157 -10.45 -12.55 -2.43
C LYS A 157 -9.66 -13.84 -2.25
N GLU A 158 -10.00 -14.87 -3.00
CA GLU A 158 -9.15 -16.06 -3.08
C GLU A 158 -7.93 -15.78 -3.97
N PRO A 159 -6.78 -16.42 -3.70
CA PRO A 159 -5.58 -16.24 -4.48
C PRO A 159 -5.76 -16.69 -5.93
N SER A 160 -4.97 -16.12 -6.83
CA SER A 160 -4.95 -16.53 -8.23
C SER A 160 -4.38 -17.95 -8.40
N ALA A 161 -4.78 -18.67 -9.45
CA ALA A 161 -4.30 -20.01 -9.70
C ALA A 161 -2.76 -20.10 -9.90
N LEU A 162 -2.12 -19.00 -10.36
CA LEU A 162 -0.67 -18.93 -10.58
C LEU A 162 0.15 -18.94 -9.29
N SER A 163 -0.37 -18.40 -8.19
CA SER A 163 0.36 -18.38 -6.91
C SER A 163 0.30 -19.73 -6.19
N SER A 164 -0.73 -20.53 -6.44
CA SER A 164 -0.82 -21.89 -5.87
C SER A 164 0.18 -22.86 -6.47
N GLU A 165 0.61 -22.64 -7.72
CA GLU A 165 1.63 -23.46 -8.39
C GLU A 165 3.06 -23.12 -7.93
N THR A 166 3.34 -21.84 -7.62
CA THR A 166 4.68 -21.42 -7.18
C THR A 166 4.98 -21.83 -5.74
N ALA A 167 3.96 -22.00 -4.91
CA ALA A 167 4.11 -22.50 -3.54
C ALA A 167 4.41 -24.01 -3.45
N ALA A 168 4.39 -24.73 -4.57
CA ALA A 168 4.66 -26.16 -4.65
C ALA A 168 6.10 -26.51 -5.09
N LEU A 169 6.96 -25.50 -5.33
CA LEU A 169 8.39 -25.64 -5.62
C LEU A 169 9.24 -25.27 -4.41
#